data_46e85e4bb75f2377a38432170265d4ce
#
_entry.id   46e85e4bb75f2377a38432170265d4ce
#
_cell.length_a   1.000
_cell.length_b   1.000
_cell.length_c   1.000
_cell.angle_alpha   90.00
_cell.angle_beta   90.00
_cell.angle_gamma   90.00
#
_symmetry.space_group_name_H-M   'P 1'
#
loop_
_entity.id
_entity.type
_entity.pdbx_description
1 polymer ?
#
loop_
_entity_poly.entity_id
_entity_poly.type
_entity_poly.pdbx_seq_one_letter_code
_entity_poly.pdbx_strand_id
1 'polypeptide(L)'
;MRVAPGDAVILCDDATGEWAARVIEAGKRDVVLNVENLLRPREEVPDFTLCAALLKKDRFDWVLEKACELGVARIQPVLTRRCVADKLNLERARTILIEAAEQCARTALPQLAEPVRLEALLRNWDPARILFFADESGGDPAAAVFSANSGPAALLVGPEGGFDAAERAAIRALKQTRAITLGPRILRSETAAISATALWMGLAGDWNSIT
;
A
#
# COMPACT_ATOMS: atom_id res chain seq x y z
N MET A 1 -2.98 -25.49 -9.83
CA MET A 1 -2.23 -26.00 -11.01
C MET A 1 -1.48 -27.27 -10.60
N ARG A 2 -1.46 -28.33 -11.41
CA ARG A 2 -0.58 -29.50 -11.16
C ARG A 2 0.65 -29.32 -12.03
N VAL A 3 1.81 -29.27 -11.41
CA VAL A 3 3.10 -29.25 -12.11
C VAL A 3 3.70 -30.65 -12.18
N ALA A 4 4.47 -30.92 -13.21
CA ALA A 4 5.18 -32.20 -13.43
C ALA A 4 6.69 -31.93 -13.60
N PRO A 5 7.54 -32.94 -13.35
CA PRO A 5 8.97 -32.84 -13.64
C PRO A 5 9.22 -32.40 -15.10
N GLY A 6 10.08 -31.42 -15.27
CA GLY A 6 10.37 -30.79 -16.57
C GLY A 6 9.57 -29.50 -16.87
N ASP A 7 8.49 -29.21 -16.14
CA ASP A 7 7.73 -27.98 -16.34
C ASP A 7 8.55 -26.75 -15.98
N ALA A 8 8.41 -25.69 -16.79
CA ALA A 8 8.96 -24.38 -16.48
C ALA A 8 8.01 -23.61 -15.56
N VAL A 9 8.55 -22.96 -14.54
CA VAL A 9 7.82 -22.10 -13.60
C VAL A 9 8.58 -20.80 -13.39
N ILE A 10 7.87 -19.78 -12.99
CA ILE A 10 8.44 -18.49 -12.59
C ILE A 10 8.32 -18.36 -11.08
N LEU A 11 9.40 -17.98 -10.43
CA LEU A 11 9.46 -17.69 -8.99
C LEU A 11 9.73 -16.21 -8.76
N CYS A 12 9.08 -15.64 -7.76
CA CYS A 12 9.39 -14.31 -7.27
C CYS A 12 9.61 -14.36 -5.75
N ASP A 13 10.69 -13.77 -5.26
CA ASP A 13 11.11 -13.88 -3.87
C ASP A 13 11.07 -12.55 -3.08
N ASP A 14 10.59 -11.46 -3.67
CA ASP A 14 10.57 -10.12 -3.07
C ASP A 14 11.94 -9.57 -2.61
N ALA A 15 13.01 -10.32 -2.83
CA ALA A 15 14.37 -9.93 -2.44
C ALA A 15 15.27 -9.68 -3.64
N THR A 16 15.27 -10.60 -4.58
CA THR A 16 16.15 -10.57 -5.75
C THR A 16 15.39 -10.34 -7.06
N GLY A 17 14.11 -10.66 -7.09
CA GLY A 17 13.24 -10.46 -8.24
C GLY A 17 12.60 -11.74 -8.78
N GLU A 18 12.46 -11.82 -10.08
CA GLU A 18 11.76 -12.89 -10.78
C GLU A 18 12.73 -13.82 -11.49
N TRP A 19 12.60 -15.13 -11.27
CA TRP A 19 13.51 -16.16 -11.72
C TRP A 19 12.81 -17.22 -12.56
N ALA A 20 13.42 -17.64 -13.64
CA ALA A 20 13.06 -18.89 -14.32
C ALA A 20 13.52 -20.09 -13.48
N ALA A 21 12.64 -21.05 -13.33
CA ALA A 21 12.96 -22.30 -12.65
C ALA A 21 12.30 -23.48 -13.36
N ARG A 22 12.82 -24.68 -13.12
CA ARG A 22 12.34 -25.94 -13.68
C ARG A 22 12.01 -26.92 -12.58
N VAL A 23 10.88 -27.58 -12.69
CA VAL A 23 10.45 -28.61 -11.76
C VAL A 23 11.36 -29.82 -11.93
N ILE A 24 12.06 -30.24 -10.87
CA ILE A 24 12.87 -31.48 -10.81
C ILE A 24 12.03 -32.62 -10.29
N GLU A 25 11.32 -32.39 -9.19
CA GLU A 25 10.44 -33.38 -8.57
C GLU A 25 9.13 -32.74 -8.16
N ALA A 26 8.03 -33.46 -8.34
CA ALA A 26 6.70 -33.02 -7.92
C ALA A 26 6.06 -34.10 -7.01
N GLY A 27 6.09 -33.87 -5.70
CA GLY A 27 5.43 -34.68 -4.69
C GLY A 27 3.98 -34.27 -4.44
N LYS A 28 3.34 -34.88 -3.45
CA LYS A 28 1.96 -34.56 -3.04
C LYS A 28 1.88 -33.24 -2.26
N ARG A 29 2.93 -32.80 -1.59
CA ARG A 29 2.97 -31.65 -0.69
C ARG A 29 4.14 -30.71 -0.95
N ASP A 30 5.09 -31.12 -1.77
CA ASP A 30 6.34 -30.45 -2.03
C ASP A 30 6.69 -30.49 -3.52
N VAL A 31 7.42 -29.50 -3.97
CA VAL A 31 7.96 -29.43 -5.32
C VAL A 31 9.43 -29.02 -5.18
N VAL A 32 10.31 -29.75 -5.81
CA VAL A 32 11.74 -29.41 -5.91
C VAL A 32 11.97 -28.69 -7.23
N LEU A 33 12.56 -27.51 -7.13
CA LEU A 33 12.80 -26.65 -8.28
C LEU A 33 14.31 -26.42 -8.46
N ASN A 34 14.75 -26.41 -9.70
CA ASN A 34 16.06 -25.90 -10.09
C ASN A 34 15.88 -24.45 -10.57
N VAL A 35 16.47 -23.51 -9.86
CA VAL A 35 16.47 -22.10 -10.26
C VAL A 35 17.54 -21.89 -11.33
N GLU A 36 17.17 -21.34 -12.49
CA GLU A 36 18.02 -21.25 -13.68
C GLU A 36 18.57 -19.83 -13.89
N ASN A 37 17.70 -18.87 -14.22
CA ASN A 37 18.11 -17.54 -14.63
C ASN A 37 17.25 -16.47 -13.99
N LEU A 38 17.86 -15.32 -13.63
CA LEU A 38 17.15 -14.11 -13.27
C LEU A 38 16.46 -13.56 -14.53
N LEU A 39 15.15 -13.40 -14.50
CA LEU A 39 14.34 -12.82 -15.58
C LEU A 39 14.23 -11.31 -15.44
N ARG A 40 13.91 -10.86 -14.24
CA ARG A 40 13.82 -9.44 -13.89
C ARG A 40 14.34 -9.21 -12.48
N PRO A 41 15.18 -8.19 -12.24
CA PRO A 41 15.57 -7.82 -10.87
C PRO A 41 14.34 -7.33 -10.08
N ARG A 42 14.48 -7.31 -8.76
CA ARG A 42 13.50 -6.66 -7.90
C ARG A 42 13.36 -5.19 -8.30
N GLU A 43 12.13 -4.74 -8.51
CA GLU A 43 11.84 -3.36 -8.87
C GLU A 43 12.15 -2.39 -7.72
N GLU A 44 12.55 -1.18 -8.06
CA GLU A 44 12.61 -0.06 -7.13
C GLU A 44 11.22 0.59 -7.10
N VAL A 45 10.73 0.86 -5.89
CA VAL A 45 9.41 1.48 -5.69
C VAL A 45 9.57 2.83 -4.99
N PRO A 46 8.72 3.83 -5.30
CA PRO A 46 8.73 5.12 -4.62
C PRO A 46 8.54 4.95 -3.12
N ASP A 47 9.23 5.78 -2.31
CA ASP A 47 9.05 5.77 -0.85
C ASP A 47 7.70 6.41 -0.45
N PHE A 48 6.64 5.66 -0.72
CA PHE A 48 5.27 6.04 -0.42
C PHE A 48 4.60 5.06 0.53
N THR A 49 4.07 5.59 1.64
CA THR A 49 3.35 4.82 2.66
C THR A 49 1.86 5.13 2.62
N LEU A 50 1.02 4.13 2.49
CA LEU A 50 -0.42 4.27 2.69
C LEU A 50 -0.78 3.99 4.15
N CYS A 51 -1.14 5.03 4.90
CA CYS A 51 -1.70 4.96 6.24
C CYS A 51 -3.23 4.90 6.12
N ALA A 52 -3.80 3.70 6.12
CA ALA A 52 -5.24 3.51 5.96
C ALA A 52 -5.91 3.10 7.27
N ALA A 53 -6.95 3.81 7.67
CA ALA A 53 -7.78 3.39 8.79
C ALA A 53 -8.39 2.01 8.52
N LEU A 54 -8.49 1.17 9.55
CA LEU A 54 -9.10 -0.15 9.39
C LEU A 54 -10.58 -0.02 9.03
N LEU A 55 -10.95 -0.66 7.92
CA LEU A 55 -12.30 -0.73 7.39
C LEU A 55 -12.91 -2.11 7.67
N LYS A 56 -14.18 -2.28 7.33
CA LYS A 56 -14.78 -3.61 7.25
C LYS A 56 -13.98 -4.49 6.28
N LYS A 57 -13.85 -5.78 6.62
CA LYS A 57 -12.98 -6.77 6.00
C LYS A 57 -12.87 -6.62 4.47
N ASP A 58 -13.99 -6.74 3.75
CA ASP A 58 -13.95 -6.78 2.27
C ASP A 58 -13.47 -5.45 1.65
N ARG A 59 -13.69 -4.33 2.33
CA ARG A 59 -13.24 -3.02 1.87
C ARG A 59 -11.76 -2.81 2.11
N PHE A 60 -11.26 -3.30 3.26
CA PHE A 60 -9.83 -3.23 3.55
C PHE A 60 -9.03 -4.18 2.66
N ASP A 61 -9.61 -5.33 2.30
CA ASP A 61 -9.03 -6.24 1.31
C ASP A 61 -8.81 -5.54 -0.04
N TRP A 62 -9.78 -4.75 -0.50
CA TRP A 62 -9.65 -3.94 -1.72
C TRP A 62 -8.54 -2.87 -1.59
N VAL A 63 -8.42 -2.24 -0.42
CA VAL A 63 -7.32 -1.29 -0.18
C VAL A 63 -5.97 -1.98 -0.28
N LEU A 64 -5.81 -3.18 0.29
CA LEU A 64 -4.57 -3.96 0.20
C LEU A 64 -4.23 -4.33 -1.24
N GLU A 65 -5.20 -4.93 -1.94
CA GLU A 65 -5.06 -5.35 -3.33
C GLU A 65 -4.64 -4.16 -4.22
N LYS A 66 -5.40 -3.07 -4.19
CA LYS A 66 -5.13 -1.91 -5.06
C LYS A 66 -3.90 -1.12 -4.64
N ALA A 67 -3.55 -1.06 -3.36
CA ALA A 67 -2.29 -0.48 -2.93
C ALA A 67 -1.07 -1.25 -3.48
N CYS A 68 -1.17 -2.59 -3.54
CA CYS A 68 -0.15 -3.42 -4.16
C CYS A 68 -0.04 -3.12 -5.67
N GLU A 69 -1.14 -3.18 -6.41
CA GLU A 69 -1.20 -2.92 -7.85
C GLU A 69 -0.68 -1.52 -8.22
N LEU A 70 -0.95 -0.52 -7.38
CA LEU A 70 -0.55 0.87 -7.59
C LEU A 70 0.90 1.20 -7.21
N GLY A 71 1.68 0.24 -6.70
CA GLY A 71 3.10 0.47 -6.42
C GLY A 71 3.43 0.99 -5.01
N VAL A 72 2.50 0.94 -4.04
CA VAL A 72 2.75 1.38 -2.65
C VAL A 72 3.90 0.58 -2.04
N ALA A 73 4.90 1.26 -1.44
CA ALA A 73 6.02 0.60 -0.79
C ALA A 73 5.66 0.03 0.59
N ARG A 74 4.80 0.73 1.34
CA ARG A 74 4.42 0.34 2.70
C ARG A 74 2.95 0.62 2.97
N ILE A 75 2.28 -0.33 3.63
CA ILE A 75 0.90 -0.17 4.13
C ILE A 75 0.95 -0.17 5.65
N GLN A 76 0.49 0.92 6.25
CA GLN A 76 0.35 1.08 7.70
C GLN A 76 -1.13 1.11 8.06
N PRO A 77 -1.71 0.00 8.55
CA PRO A 77 -3.06 0.00 9.08
C PRO A 77 -3.15 0.88 10.33
N VAL A 78 -4.19 1.72 10.41
CA VAL A 78 -4.35 2.70 11.50
C VAL A 78 -5.66 2.44 12.24
N LEU A 79 -5.59 2.44 13.57
CA LEU A 79 -6.74 2.36 14.45
C LEU A 79 -7.11 3.77 14.91
N THR A 80 -8.28 4.24 14.48
CA THR A 80 -8.88 5.52 14.90
C THR A 80 -10.08 5.25 15.80
N ARG A 81 -10.62 6.27 16.44
CA ARG A 81 -11.75 6.14 17.36
C ARG A 81 -13.05 5.70 16.68
N ARG A 82 -13.17 5.97 15.37
CA ARG A 82 -14.35 5.64 14.57
C ARG A 82 -14.16 4.46 13.65
N CYS A 83 -13.06 3.71 13.78
CA CYS A 83 -12.92 2.42 13.10
C CYS A 83 -13.98 1.44 13.57
N VAL A 84 -14.62 0.77 12.62
CA VAL A 84 -15.55 -0.32 12.90
C VAL A 84 -14.80 -1.64 13.16
N ALA A 85 -13.63 -1.81 12.55
CA ALA A 85 -12.75 -2.95 12.76
C ALA A 85 -11.61 -2.57 13.74
N ASP A 86 -11.27 -3.48 14.64
CA ASP A 86 -10.21 -3.31 15.66
C ASP A 86 -9.02 -4.25 15.46
N LYS A 87 -9.14 -5.20 14.54
CA LYS A 87 -8.15 -6.24 14.27
C LYS A 87 -7.98 -6.49 12.77
N LEU A 88 -6.77 -6.81 12.38
CA LEU A 88 -6.42 -7.26 11.03
C LEU A 88 -5.80 -8.67 11.13
N ASN A 89 -6.31 -9.59 10.34
CA ASN A 89 -5.63 -10.88 10.14
C ASN A 89 -4.46 -10.68 9.17
N LEU A 90 -3.25 -10.56 9.71
CA LEU A 90 -2.04 -10.28 8.94
C LEU A 90 -1.65 -11.39 7.97
N GLU A 91 -1.86 -12.66 8.33
CA GLU A 91 -1.60 -13.78 7.40
C GLU A 91 -2.45 -13.66 6.14
N ARG A 92 -3.77 -13.47 6.35
CA ARG A 92 -4.67 -13.29 5.23
C ARG A 92 -4.34 -12.03 4.42
N ALA A 93 -4.03 -10.93 5.09
CA ALA A 93 -3.65 -9.68 4.42
C ALA A 93 -2.38 -9.84 3.57
N ARG A 94 -1.38 -10.59 4.06
CA ARG A 94 -0.18 -10.92 3.27
C ARG A 94 -0.51 -11.79 2.06
N THR A 95 -1.41 -12.77 2.21
CA THR A 95 -1.86 -13.60 1.08
C THR A 95 -2.47 -12.73 -0.02
N ILE A 96 -3.34 -11.77 0.33
CA ILE A 96 -3.93 -10.82 -0.64
C ILE A 96 -2.85 -10.02 -1.37
N LEU A 97 -1.84 -9.52 -0.65
CA LEU A 97 -0.74 -8.77 -1.26
C LEU A 97 0.10 -9.63 -2.22
N ILE A 98 0.34 -10.90 -1.88
CA ILE A 98 1.05 -11.84 -2.75
C ILE A 98 0.24 -12.10 -4.02
N GLU A 99 -1.05 -12.44 -3.88
CA GLU A 99 -1.95 -12.67 -5.01
C GLU A 99 -2.06 -11.44 -5.92
N ALA A 100 -2.15 -10.25 -5.34
CA ALA A 100 -2.17 -8.99 -6.10
C ALA A 100 -0.85 -8.74 -6.84
N ALA A 101 0.29 -9.01 -6.20
CA ALA A 101 1.60 -8.86 -6.83
C ALA A 101 1.80 -9.85 -7.99
N GLU A 102 1.40 -11.10 -7.81
CA GLU A 102 1.40 -12.10 -8.89
C GLU A 102 0.54 -11.64 -10.08
N GLN A 103 -0.66 -11.12 -9.80
CA GLN A 103 -1.59 -10.68 -10.83
C GLN A 103 -1.08 -9.46 -11.64
N CYS A 104 -0.42 -8.50 -10.99
CA CYS A 104 0.12 -7.32 -11.65
C CYS A 104 1.59 -7.45 -12.06
N ALA A 105 2.18 -8.64 -11.89
CA ALA A 105 3.57 -8.96 -12.18
C ALA A 105 4.58 -8.06 -11.43
N ARG A 106 4.25 -7.66 -10.22
CA ARG A 106 5.10 -6.87 -9.34
C ARG A 106 6.15 -7.76 -8.67
N THR A 107 7.40 -7.30 -8.62
CA THR A 107 8.52 -8.04 -8.00
C THR A 107 8.90 -7.53 -6.61
N ALA A 108 8.28 -6.44 -6.14
CA ALA A 108 8.47 -5.90 -4.80
C ALA A 108 7.14 -5.88 -4.02
N LEU A 109 7.00 -6.69 -2.98
CA LEU A 109 5.81 -6.67 -2.13
C LEU A 109 5.75 -5.42 -1.26
N PRO A 110 4.56 -4.83 -1.04
CA PRO A 110 4.40 -3.80 -0.03
C PRO A 110 4.70 -4.33 1.36
N GLN A 111 5.48 -3.59 2.13
CA GLN A 111 5.67 -3.91 3.54
C GLN A 111 4.36 -3.69 4.30
N LEU A 112 3.73 -4.75 4.79
CA LEU A 112 2.56 -4.66 5.65
C LEU A 112 2.97 -4.56 7.12
N ALA A 113 2.69 -3.39 7.74
CA ALA A 113 2.96 -3.16 9.15
C ALA A 113 1.82 -3.67 10.05
N GLU A 114 2.13 -3.88 11.34
CA GLU A 114 1.11 -4.13 12.37
C GLU A 114 0.19 -2.92 12.52
N PRO A 115 -1.11 -3.12 12.82
CA PRO A 115 -2.01 -2.02 13.11
C PRO A 115 -1.53 -1.16 14.28
N VAL A 116 -1.55 0.15 14.12
CA VAL A 116 -1.12 1.12 15.14
C VAL A 116 -2.22 2.11 15.46
N ARG A 117 -2.33 2.55 16.70
CA ARG A 117 -3.25 3.64 17.08
C ARG A 117 -2.77 4.96 16.48
N LEU A 118 -3.71 5.79 16.00
CA LEU A 118 -3.40 7.08 15.37
C LEU A 118 -2.50 7.96 16.24
N GLU A 119 -2.77 8.03 17.55
CA GLU A 119 -1.95 8.85 18.47
C GLU A 119 -0.50 8.36 18.54
N ALA A 120 -0.27 7.04 18.48
CA ALA A 120 1.07 6.47 18.47
C ALA A 120 1.78 6.70 17.12
N LEU A 121 1.04 6.60 16.02
CA LEU A 121 1.56 6.92 14.69
C LEU A 121 2.05 8.38 14.61
N LEU A 122 1.23 9.33 15.05
CA LEU A 122 1.57 10.76 15.01
C LEU A 122 2.73 11.11 15.95
N ARG A 123 2.78 10.49 17.14
CA ARG A 123 3.87 10.72 18.10
C ARG A 123 5.22 10.29 17.58
N ASN A 124 5.26 9.20 16.82
CA ASN A 124 6.47 8.60 16.31
C ASN A 124 6.69 8.96 14.81
N TRP A 125 6.07 10.06 14.34
CA TRP A 125 6.15 10.43 12.94
C TRP A 125 7.56 10.79 12.52
N ASP A 126 7.99 10.27 11.37
CA ASP A 126 9.28 10.62 10.76
C ASP A 126 9.23 12.09 10.27
N PRO A 127 10.07 12.98 10.81
CA PRO A 127 10.08 14.39 10.43
C PRO A 127 10.50 14.64 8.97
N ALA A 128 11.14 13.68 8.31
CA ALA A 128 11.53 13.77 6.92
C ALA A 128 10.39 13.39 5.95
N ARG A 129 9.32 12.76 6.44
CA ARG A 129 8.21 12.26 5.63
C ARG A 129 7.02 13.21 5.66
N ILE A 130 6.55 13.63 4.50
CA ILE A 130 5.32 14.43 4.36
C ILE A 130 4.12 13.53 4.63
N LEU A 131 3.15 14.05 5.39
CA LEU A 131 1.85 13.42 5.61
C LEU A 131 0.76 14.13 4.81
N PHE A 132 0.31 13.52 3.73
CA PHE A 132 -0.88 13.97 3.03
C PHE A 132 -2.11 13.46 3.78
N PHE A 133 -2.90 14.37 4.27
CA PHE A 133 -4.11 14.07 5.02
C PHE A 133 -5.34 14.28 4.16
N ALA A 134 -5.98 13.18 3.73
CA ALA A 134 -7.26 13.24 3.02
C ALA A 134 -8.36 13.65 4.00
N ASP A 135 -8.67 14.94 4.02
CA ASP A 135 -9.62 15.54 4.96
C ASP A 135 -10.93 15.90 4.27
N GLU A 136 -12.02 15.26 4.69
CA GLU A 136 -13.37 15.53 4.19
C GLU A 136 -13.86 16.96 4.52
N SER A 137 -13.27 17.60 5.54
CA SER A 137 -13.61 18.99 5.89
C SER A 137 -12.89 20.02 5.04
N GLY A 138 -12.04 19.59 4.12
CA GLY A 138 -11.34 20.42 3.15
C GLY A 138 -9.82 20.51 3.35
N GLY A 139 -9.16 20.87 2.28
CA GLY A 139 -7.72 21.03 2.15
C GLY A 139 -7.41 21.59 0.77
N ASP A 140 -6.13 21.69 0.43
CA ASP A 140 -5.71 22.11 -0.90
C ASP A 140 -5.97 20.98 -1.94
N PRO A 141 -6.17 21.30 -3.22
CA PRO A 141 -6.36 20.29 -4.25
C PRO A 141 -5.20 19.29 -4.29
N ALA A 142 -5.49 18.00 -4.13
CA ALA A 142 -4.48 16.94 -4.02
C ALA A 142 -3.46 16.99 -5.17
N ALA A 143 -3.91 17.20 -6.41
CA ALA A 143 -3.01 17.25 -7.56
C ALA A 143 -1.95 18.37 -7.43
N ALA A 144 -2.32 19.55 -6.98
CA ALA A 144 -1.39 20.65 -6.78
C ALA A 144 -0.39 20.36 -5.65
N VAL A 145 -0.89 19.79 -4.54
CA VAL A 145 -0.06 19.44 -3.38
C VAL A 145 0.94 18.33 -3.73
N PHE A 146 0.50 17.29 -4.44
CA PHE A 146 1.37 16.17 -4.83
C PHE A 146 2.47 16.62 -5.80
N SER A 147 2.12 17.41 -6.82
CA SER A 147 3.11 17.93 -7.79
C SER A 147 4.16 18.85 -7.14
N ALA A 148 3.82 19.52 -6.05
CA ALA A 148 4.74 20.42 -5.35
C ALA A 148 5.64 19.74 -4.32
N ASN A 149 5.44 18.43 -4.04
CA ASN A 149 6.15 17.73 -2.98
C ASN A 149 6.70 16.40 -3.50
N SER A 150 8.00 16.35 -3.68
CA SER A 150 8.76 15.14 -4.01
C SER A 150 9.48 14.59 -2.77
N GLY A 151 9.78 13.30 -2.77
CA GLY A 151 10.51 12.61 -1.70
C GLY A 151 9.61 11.74 -0.83
N PRO A 152 10.10 11.30 0.35
CA PRO A 152 9.37 10.38 1.23
C PRO A 152 8.02 10.93 1.64
N ALA A 153 6.96 10.20 1.34
CA ALA A 153 5.60 10.64 1.57
C ALA A 153 4.71 9.56 2.19
N ALA A 154 3.64 9.99 2.83
CA ALA A 154 2.58 9.11 3.27
C ALA A 154 1.21 9.76 3.03
N LEU A 155 0.22 8.93 2.77
CA LEU A 155 -1.18 9.32 2.65
C LEU A 155 -1.96 8.76 3.83
N LEU A 156 -2.65 9.61 4.58
CA LEU A 156 -3.56 9.19 5.65
C LEU A 156 -5.01 9.30 5.19
N VAL A 157 -5.71 8.17 5.23
CA VAL A 157 -7.14 8.08 4.90
C VAL A 157 -7.92 7.54 6.09
N GLY A 158 -9.02 8.20 6.44
CA GLY A 158 -9.87 7.86 7.57
C GLY A 158 -10.82 6.69 7.30
N PRO A 159 -11.51 6.20 8.36
CA PRO A 159 -12.56 5.19 8.23
C PRO A 159 -13.85 5.81 7.66
N GLU A 160 -14.88 4.98 7.44
CA GLU A 160 -16.19 5.42 6.94
C GLU A 160 -16.85 6.48 7.85
N GLY A 161 -16.56 6.46 9.16
CA GLY A 161 -17.05 7.45 10.12
C GLY A 161 -16.21 8.73 10.18
N GLY A 162 -15.16 8.86 9.36
CA GLY A 162 -14.21 9.96 9.38
C GLY A 162 -13.38 10.01 10.67
N PHE A 163 -12.63 11.08 10.86
CA PHE A 163 -11.90 11.37 12.09
C PHE A 163 -12.76 12.18 13.06
N ASP A 164 -12.59 11.97 14.36
CA ASP A 164 -13.20 12.89 15.34
C ASP A 164 -12.48 14.24 15.37
N ALA A 165 -13.05 15.21 16.07
CA ALA A 165 -12.51 16.57 16.12
C ALA A 165 -11.10 16.60 16.76
N ALA A 166 -10.85 15.78 17.77
CA ALA A 166 -9.55 15.74 18.46
C ALA A 166 -8.48 15.06 17.60
N GLU A 167 -8.83 13.96 16.94
CA GLU A 167 -7.96 13.29 15.99
C GLU A 167 -7.58 14.22 14.81
N ARG A 168 -8.57 14.89 14.22
CA ARG A 168 -8.35 15.86 13.14
C ARG A 168 -7.44 17.01 13.56
N ALA A 169 -7.67 17.55 14.76
CA ALA A 169 -6.81 18.60 15.31
C ALA A 169 -5.37 18.11 15.50
N ALA A 170 -5.19 16.89 16.03
CA ALA A 170 -3.87 16.30 16.24
C ALA A 170 -3.14 16.04 14.91
N ILE A 171 -3.83 15.53 13.88
CA ILE A 171 -3.25 15.33 12.54
C ILE A 171 -2.81 16.67 11.94
N ARG A 172 -3.68 17.70 12.00
CA ARG A 172 -3.38 19.03 11.46
C ARG A 172 -2.27 19.78 12.23
N ALA A 173 -2.08 19.47 13.50
CA ALA A 173 -1.02 20.05 14.33
C ALA A 173 0.38 19.50 13.99
N LEU A 174 0.47 18.34 13.33
CA LEU A 174 1.74 17.78 12.89
C LEU A 174 2.32 18.67 11.77
N LYS A 175 3.55 19.16 11.95
CA LYS A 175 4.21 20.10 11.03
C LYS A 175 4.32 19.58 9.58
N GLN A 176 4.47 18.26 9.44
CA GLN A 176 4.60 17.57 8.16
C GLN A 176 3.27 17.39 7.42
N THR A 177 2.14 17.66 8.09
CA THR A 177 0.82 17.45 7.48
C THR A 177 0.53 18.47 6.39
N ARG A 178 -0.02 17.97 5.30
CA ARG A 178 -0.64 18.73 4.21
C ARG A 178 -2.05 18.18 4.03
N ALA A 179 -3.05 18.95 4.47
CA ALA A 179 -4.45 18.58 4.26
C ALA A 179 -4.80 18.71 2.79
N ILE A 180 -5.39 17.67 2.22
CA ILE A 180 -5.75 17.60 0.81
C ILE A 180 -7.22 17.29 0.63
N THR A 181 -7.78 17.79 -0.47
CA THR A 181 -9.10 17.40 -0.96
C THR A 181 -9.02 16.65 -2.27
N LEU A 182 -9.86 15.62 -2.42
CA LEU A 182 -10.01 14.81 -3.63
C LEU A 182 -11.22 15.25 -4.49
N GLY A 183 -11.63 16.51 -4.35
CA GLY A 183 -12.73 17.07 -5.12
C GLY A 183 -14.00 17.31 -4.29
N PRO A 184 -15.10 17.69 -4.94
CA PRO A 184 -16.28 18.20 -4.24
C PRO A 184 -17.21 17.12 -3.67
N ARG A 185 -16.91 15.85 -3.89
CA ARG A 185 -17.73 14.73 -3.40
C ARG A 185 -17.05 14.04 -2.24
N ILE A 186 -17.84 13.60 -1.25
CA ILE A 186 -17.36 12.72 -0.18
C ILE A 186 -17.16 11.34 -0.79
N LEU A 187 -15.92 10.87 -0.81
CA LEU A 187 -15.56 9.55 -1.27
C LEU A 187 -15.65 8.55 -0.11
N ARG A 188 -15.93 7.30 -0.43
CA ARG A 188 -15.73 6.20 0.52
C ARG A 188 -14.23 6.06 0.81
N SER A 189 -13.88 5.54 1.98
CA SER A 189 -12.49 5.42 2.43
C SER A 189 -11.62 4.63 1.46
N GLU A 190 -12.11 3.49 0.96
CA GLU A 190 -11.42 2.69 -0.05
C GLU A 190 -11.24 3.45 -1.36
N THR A 191 -12.25 4.19 -1.81
CA THR A 191 -12.16 5.01 -3.02
C THR A 191 -11.15 6.15 -2.84
N ALA A 192 -11.16 6.81 -1.68
CA ALA A 192 -10.21 7.88 -1.37
C ALA A 192 -8.76 7.36 -1.34
N ALA A 193 -8.53 6.20 -0.70
CA ALA A 193 -7.22 5.57 -0.65
C ALA A 193 -6.69 5.23 -2.05
N ILE A 194 -7.50 4.56 -2.87
CA ILE A 194 -7.13 4.13 -4.21
C ILE A 194 -6.89 5.34 -5.13
N SER A 195 -7.84 6.28 -5.18
CA SER A 195 -7.75 7.42 -6.10
C SER A 195 -6.62 8.39 -5.73
N ALA A 196 -6.40 8.67 -4.44
CA ALA A 196 -5.29 9.53 -4.01
C ALA A 196 -3.94 8.85 -4.25
N THR A 197 -3.82 7.54 -4.02
CA THR A 197 -2.60 6.78 -4.31
C THR A 197 -2.30 6.82 -5.82
N ALA A 198 -3.27 6.51 -6.67
CA ALA A 198 -3.11 6.56 -8.13
C ALA A 198 -2.71 7.97 -8.61
N LEU A 199 -3.34 9.00 -8.07
CA LEU A 199 -3.02 10.38 -8.40
C LEU A 199 -1.58 10.74 -7.98
N TRP A 200 -1.14 10.29 -6.80
CA TRP A 200 0.23 10.53 -6.34
C TRP A 200 1.24 9.79 -7.20
N MET A 201 1.00 8.52 -7.55
CA MET A 201 1.87 7.74 -8.44
C MET A 201 2.02 8.39 -9.81
N GLY A 202 0.94 8.96 -10.35
CA GLY A 202 0.97 9.68 -11.63
C GLY A 202 1.65 11.05 -11.58
N LEU A 203 1.75 11.70 -10.43
CA LEU A 203 2.29 13.07 -10.31
C LEU A 203 3.67 13.15 -9.67
N ALA A 204 3.95 12.26 -8.73
CA ALA A 204 5.17 12.29 -7.90
C ALA A 204 5.82 10.91 -7.75
N GLY A 205 5.16 9.85 -8.16
CA GLY A 205 5.67 8.48 -8.13
C GLY A 205 6.33 8.07 -9.44
N ASP A 206 6.31 6.78 -9.73
CA ASP A 206 7.06 6.13 -10.81
C ASP A 206 6.35 6.03 -12.16
N TRP A 207 5.06 6.39 -12.24
CA TRP A 207 4.32 6.31 -13.50
C TRP A 207 4.80 7.26 -14.58
N ASN A 208 5.59 8.27 -14.22
CA ASN A 208 6.24 9.17 -15.17
C ASN A 208 7.62 8.68 -15.61
N SER A 209 8.14 7.62 -15.00
CA SER A 209 9.41 7.01 -15.33
C SER A 209 9.16 5.91 -16.35
N ILE A 210 9.11 6.25 -17.65
CA ILE A 210 9.10 5.25 -18.71
C ILE A 210 10.51 4.71 -18.83
N THR A 211 10.76 3.54 -18.28
CA THR A 211 11.95 2.72 -18.57
C THR A 211 11.70 1.82 -19.74
#